data_cbcea40a05d299a766c4c91c1b05dfe4
#
_entry.id   cbcea40a05d299a766c4c91c1b05dfe4
#
_cell.length_a   1.000
_cell.length_b   1.000
_cell.length_c   1.000
_cell.angle_alpha   90.00
_cell.angle_beta   90.00
_cell.angle_gamma   90.00
#
_symmetry.space_group_name_H-M   'P 1'
#
loop_
_entity.id
_entity.type
_entity.pdbx_description
1 polymer ?
#
loop_
_entity_poly.entity_id
_entity_poly.type
_entity_poly.pdbx_seq_one_letter_code
_entity_poly.pdbx_strand_id
1 'polypeptide(L)'
;MGDVFRFLKQARRDGEKTPASVRKHEFLEIYALMDAAHAQEQADRCLGCGNPYCEWKCPVHNYIPNWLKLVAEGHLFEAAELSHQTNSLPEVCGRVCPQDRLCEGACTLNTDGFGEAVGGGPNVGGFGAVTIGQIERYISEEAFKAGWRPDMSNVVATGKKVAVIGAGPAGLGCADVLARNGVKPVVFDRYDEIGGLLTFGIPEFKMEKWVMTNRREVFEGMGIEFRLNTEIGKDVSMQALLDEYDAVFMGMGTYTYMKGGFPGEDLPGVLEALPFLISNVRKCLDLAKPDEIFHDMKGQRVVVLGGGDTAMDCNRTSIRQEAASVVCAYRRDEKNMPGSKREVGNAREEGVQFLWNRQPVEIVGDDKVEGVKLVTTELGPPDARGRRTPVVVPGSEEVIPADRVIVAFGFRPNPQPWFEQHQITTDAGGRVIANGQAHAFQTTHPKIFAGGDMVRGSDLVVTAVWEGREAAKGILAYLDLL
;
A
#
# COMPACT_ATOMS: atom_id res chain seq x y z
N MET A 1 -26.60 4.88 -26.16
CA MET A 1 -25.65 3.75 -26.04
C MET A 1 -24.29 4.25 -26.46
N GLY A 2 -23.29 4.18 -25.59
CA GLY A 2 -21.91 4.53 -25.95
C GLY A 2 -21.39 3.63 -27.07
N ASP A 3 -20.45 4.13 -27.86
CA ASP A 3 -19.78 3.38 -28.90
C ASP A 3 -18.82 2.37 -28.25
N VAL A 4 -19.24 1.10 -28.10
CA VAL A 4 -18.44 0.02 -27.50
C VAL A 4 -17.11 -0.23 -28.23
N PHE A 5 -16.90 0.38 -29.40
CA PHE A 5 -15.67 0.31 -30.17
C PHE A 5 -14.77 1.57 -30.03
N ARG A 6 -15.03 2.43 -29.07
CA ARG A 6 -14.24 3.63 -28.82
C ARG A 6 -12.75 3.34 -28.68
N PHE A 7 -12.39 2.24 -28.00
CA PHE A 7 -11.00 1.81 -27.80
C PHE A 7 -10.22 1.61 -29.12
N LEU A 8 -10.92 1.39 -30.25
CA LEU A 8 -10.30 1.34 -31.58
C LEU A 8 -9.90 2.73 -32.08
N LYS A 9 -10.59 3.77 -31.63
CA LYS A 9 -10.42 5.15 -32.08
C LYS A 9 -9.62 5.99 -31.08
N GLN A 10 -9.60 5.57 -29.83
CA GLN A 10 -8.94 6.27 -28.73
C GLN A 10 -7.86 5.38 -28.11
N ALA A 11 -6.60 5.76 -28.28
CA ALA A 11 -5.49 5.09 -27.62
C ALA A 11 -5.52 5.31 -26.09
N ARG A 12 -4.92 4.40 -25.32
CA ARG A 12 -4.63 4.65 -23.93
C ARG A 12 -3.76 5.87 -23.78
N ARG A 13 -4.17 6.78 -22.91
CA ARG A 13 -3.41 7.99 -22.56
C ARG A 13 -3.42 8.15 -21.04
N ASP A 14 -2.27 7.95 -20.43
CA ASP A 14 -2.09 8.21 -19.01
C ASP A 14 -2.07 9.72 -18.73
N GLY A 15 -2.27 10.12 -17.46
CA GLY A 15 -2.08 11.51 -17.03
C GLY A 15 -0.63 11.96 -17.25
N GLU A 16 -0.44 13.25 -17.37
CA GLU A 16 0.87 13.83 -17.55
C GLU A 16 1.81 13.43 -16.41
N LYS A 17 3.04 13.08 -16.78
CA LYS A 17 4.08 12.67 -15.85
C LYS A 17 5.15 13.76 -15.79
N THR A 18 5.44 14.28 -14.61
CA THR A 18 6.49 15.28 -14.41
C THR A 18 7.83 14.75 -14.95
N PRO A 19 8.55 15.53 -15.76
CA PRO A 19 9.84 15.12 -16.33
C PRO A 19 10.84 14.67 -15.25
N ALA A 20 11.64 13.64 -15.52
CA ALA A 20 12.60 13.08 -14.57
C ALA A 20 13.62 14.12 -14.08
N SER A 21 13.99 15.09 -14.93
CA SER A 21 14.90 16.20 -14.57
C SER A 21 14.34 17.12 -13.47
N VAL A 22 13.02 17.19 -13.32
CA VAL A 22 12.34 17.98 -12.28
C VAL A 22 12.00 17.09 -11.10
N ARG A 23 11.25 16.01 -11.30
CA ARG A 23 10.67 15.20 -10.24
C ARG A 23 11.67 14.50 -9.33
N LYS A 24 12.91 14.27 -9.79
CA LYS A 24 13.99 13.71 -8.96
C LYS A 24 14.52 14.65 -7.86
N HIS A 25 14.09 15.92 -7.86
CA HIS A 25 14.46 16.94 -6.88
C HIS A 25 13.29 17.36 -5.99
N GLU A 26 12.08 16.83 -6.24
CA GLU A 26 10.86 17.24 -5.55
C GLU A 26 10.15 16.04 -4.91
N PHE A 27 9.54 16.27 -3.75
CA PHE A 27 8.72 15.29 -3.05
C PHE A 27 7.22 15.43 -3.35
N LEU A 28 6.87 15.96 -4.54
CA LEU A 28 5.48 16.08 -5.01
C LEU A 28 5.07 14.87 -5.86
N GLU A 29 3.77 14.58 -5.93
CA GLU A 29 3.25 13.52 -6.80
C GLU A 29 3.69 13.72 -8.24
N ILE A 30 4.15 12.64 -8.88
CA ILE A 30 4.77 12.69 -10.20
C ILE A 30 3.78 12.61 -11.37
N TYR A 31 2.53 12.21 -11.09
CA TYR A 31 1.46 12.15 -12.09
C TYR A 31 0.43 13.23 -11.81
N ALA A 32 0.15 14.07 -12.78
CA ALA A 32 -0.92 15.05 -12.70
C ALA A 32 -2.29 14.37 -12.66
N LEU A 33 -3.25 15.02 -12.01
CA LEU A 33 -4.64 14.60 -12.06
C LEU A 33 -5.17 14.81 -13.49
N MET A 34 -5.97 13.87 -14.00
CA MET A 34 -6.70 14.05 -15.25
C MET A 34 -7.74 15.15 -15.11
N ASP A 35 -7.93 15.95 -16.15
CA ASP A 35 -9.12 16.80 -16.25
C ASP A 35 -10.36 15.98 -16.63
N ALA A 36 -11.53 16.61 -16.52
CA ALA A 36 -12.81 15.94 -16.76
C ALA A 36 -12.92 15.36 -18.19
N ALA A 37 -12.45 16.10 -19.20
CA ALA A 37 -12.52 15.65 -20.59
C ALA A 37 -11.62 14.43 -20.83
N HIS A 38 -10.41 14.45 -20.27
CA HIS A 38 -9.47 13.34 -20.37
C HIS A 38 -10.00 12.10 -19.61
N ALA A 39 -10.53 12.28 -18.40
CA ALA A 39 -11.11 11.19 -17.62
C ALA A 39 -12.31 10.54 -18.33
N GLN A 40 -13.22 11.34 -18.91
CA GLN A 40 -14.35 10.88 -19.71
C GLN A 40 -13.89 10.11 -20.94
N GLU A 41 -12.94 10.67 -21.71
CA GLU A 41 -12.37 10.04 -22.90
C GLU A 41 -11.77 8.66 -22.59
N GLN A 42 -10.98 8.56 -21.52
CA GLN A 42 -10.34 7.31 -21.15
C GLN A 42 -11.34 6.29 -20.53
N ALA A 43 -12.34 6.76 -19.80
CA ALA A 43 -13.41 5.91 -19.25
C ALA A 43 -14.28 5.29 -20.39
N ASP A 44 -14.55 6.05 -21.45
CA ASP A 44 -15.34 5.63 -22.62
C ASP A 44 -14.64 4.51 -23.44
N ARG A 45 -13.37 4.21 -23.17
CA ARG A 45 -12.68 3.03 -23.72
C ARG A 45 -13.17 1.69 -23.13
N CYS A 46 -13.91 1.73 -22.01
CA CYS A 46 -14.37 0.53 -21.33
C CYS A 46 -15.40 -0.24 -22.18
N LEU A 47 -15.18 -1.55 -22.32
CA LEU A 47 -16.07 -2.45 -23.08
C LEU A 47 -17.38 -2.76 -22.37
N GLY A 48 -17.53 -2.48 -21.08
CA GLY A 48 -18.67 -2.92 -20.28
C GLY A 48 -18.81 -4.45 -20.26
N CYS A 49 -17.70 -5.17 -20.01
CA CYS A 49 -17.63 -6.63 -20.09
C CYS A 49 -18.69 -7.31 -19.20
N GLY A 50 -19.39 -8.32 -19.73
CA GLY A 50 -20.29 -9.17 -18.94
C GLY A 50 -19.57 -9.98 -17.86
N ASN A 51 -18.28 -10.29 -18.09
CA ASN A 51 -17.35 -10.85 -17.11
C ASN A 51 -16.26 -9.82 -16.84
N PRO A 52 -16.41 -8.95 -15.84
CA PRO A 52 -15.46 -7.86 -15.58
C PRO A 52 -14.24 -8.37 -14.80
N TYR A 53 -13.25 -8.91 -15.49
CA TYR A 53 -12.03 -9.43 -14.87
C TYR A 53 -11.30 -8.38 -14.02
N CYS A 54 -11.39 -7.09 -14.37
CA CYS A 54 -10.87 -6.00 -13.59
C CYS A 54 -11.51 -5.91 -12.19
N GLU A 55 -12.82 -6.10 -12.09
CA GLU A 55 -13.57 -6.15 -10.84
C GLU A 55 -13.21 -7.42 -10.04
N TRP A 56 -13.17 -8.58 -10.68
CA TRP A 56 -12.83 -9.83 -10.01
C TRP A 56 -11.39 -9.87 -9.50
N LYS A 57 -10.48 -9.19 -10.19
CA LYS A 57 -9.08 -9.11 -9.79
C LYS A 57 -8.84 -8.06 -8.71
N CYS A 58 -9.75 -7.13 -8.52
CA CYS A 58 -9.71 -6.15 -7.44
C CYS A 58 -10.06 -6.84 -6.10
N PRO A 59 -9.20 -6.77 -5.06
CA PRO A 59 -9.48 -7.42 -3.78
C PRO A 59 -10.80 -6.95 -3.12
N VAL A 60 -11.21 -5.70 -3.32
CA VAL A 60 -12.47 -5.16 -2.81
C VAL A 60 -13.65 -5.33 -3.79
N HIS A 61 -13.44 -6.01 -4.92
CA HIS A 61 -14.45 -6.22 -5.97
C HIS A 61 -15.17 -4.91 -6.35
N ASN A 62 -14.38 -3.84 -6.59
CA ASN A 62 -14.93 -2.53 -6.89
C ASN A 62 -15.66 -2.55 -8.24
N TYR A 63 -16.84 -1.93 -8.31
CA TYR A 63 -17.74 -1.88 -9.48
C TYR A 63 -17.16 -1.08 -10.65
N ILE A 64 -15.97 -1.50 -11.11
CA ILE A 64 -15.12 -0.75 -12.04
C ILE A 64 -15.84 -0.42 -13.37
N PRO A 65 -16.47 -1.36 -14.09
CA PRO A 65 -17.15 -1.01 -15.35
C PRO A 65 -18.31 -0.04 -15.14
N ASN A 66 -18.99 -0.14 -14.00
CA ASN A 66 -20.16 0.68 -13.71
C ASN A 66 -19.79 2.14 -13.45
N TRP A 67 -18.82 2.40 -12.58
CA TRP A 67 -18.40 3.78 -12.36
C TRP A 67 -17.59 4.35 -13.54
N LEU A 68 -16.88 3.54 -14.36
CA LEU A 68 -16.29 3.98 -15.63
C LEU A 68 -17.37 4.50 -16.57
N LYS A 69 -18.49 3.80 -16.69
CA LYS A 69 -19.62 4.26 -17.48
C LYS A 69 -20.17 5.59 -16.98
N LEU A 70 -20.37 5.73 -15.66
CA LEU A 70 -20.85 6.98 -15.06
C LEU A 70 -19.87 8.14 -15.33
N VAL A 71 -18.55 7.93 -15.24
CA VAL A 71 -17.56 8.94 -15.59
C VAL A 71 -17.64 9.32 -17.07
N ALA A 72 -17.73 8.35 -17.98
CA ALA A 72 -17.86 8.60 -19.41
C ALA A 72 -19.11 9.43 -19.74
N GLU A 73 -20.19 9.27 -18.97
CA GLU A 73 -21.44 10.01 -19.11
C GLU A 73 -21.46 11.35 -18.32
N GLY A 74 -20.41 11.66 -17.55
CA GLY A 74 -20.30 12.89 -16.77
C GLY A 74 -20.98 12.89 -15.41
N HIS A 75 -21.41 11.73 -14.92
CA HIS A 75 -22.07 11.53 -13.63
C HIS A 75 -21.07 11.32 -12.50
N LEU A 76 -20.36 12.39 -12.11
CA LEU A 76 -19.25 12.32 -11.16
C LEU A 76 -19.68 11.86 -9.77
N PHE A 77 -20.78 12.38 -9.23
CA PHE A 77 -21.23 12.08 -7.87
C PHE A 77 -21.75 10.65 -7.74
N GLU A 78 -22.46 10.16 -8.75
CA GLU A 78 -22.93 8.79 -8.81
C GLU A 78 -21.74 7.81 -8.96
N ALA A 79 -20.70 8.20 -9.71
CA ALA A 79 -19.46 7.44 -9.80
C ALA A 79 -18.73 7.38 -8.45
N ALA A 80 -18.69 8.49 -7.70
CA ALA A 80 -18.08 8.55 -6.38
C ALA A 80 -18.86 7.68 -5.38
N GLU A 81 -20.19 7.76 -5.36
CA GLU A 81 -21.04 6.93 -4.51
C GLU A 81 -20.79 5.45 -4.77
N LEU A 82 -20.80 5.04 -6.03
CA LEU A 82 -20.63 3.65 -6.42
C LEU A 82 -19.22 3.12 -6.09
N SER A 83 -18.18 3.93 -6.32
CA SER A 83 -16.80 3.58 -5.99
C SER A 83 -16.61 3.35 -4.48
N HIS A 84 -17.27 4.17 -3.64
CA HIS A 84 -17.18 4.06 -2.19
C HIS A 84 -18.04 2.94 -1.57
N GLN A 85 -18.93 2.32 -2.33
CA GLN A 85 -19.72 1.18 -1.80
C GLN A 85 -18.86 -0.02 -1.45
N THR A 86 -17.81 -0.29 -2.21
CA THR A 86 -16.92 -1.45 -1.98
C THR A 86 -15.52 -1.07 -1.54
N ASN A 87 -15.08 0.18 -1.77
CA ASN A 87 -13.75 0.65 -1.40
C ASN A 87 -13.83 1.83 -0.42
N SER A 88 -13.22 1.70 0.75
CA SER A 88 -13.20 2.79 1.75
C SER A 88 -12.15 3.88 1.44
N LEU A 89 -11.16 3.59 0.58
CA LEU A 89 -10.03 4.47 0.25
C LEU A 89 -9.73 4.49 -1.26
N PRO A 90 -10.70 4.83 -2.13
CA PRO A 90 -10.48 4.78 -3.58
C PRO A 90 -9.41 5.76 -4.06
N GLU A 91 -9.27 6.95 -3.46
CA GLU A 91 -8.22 7.92 -3.78
C GLU A 91 -6.81 7.39 -3.49
N VAL A 92 -6.67 6.52 -2.51
CA VAL A 92 -5.42 5.84 -2.17
C VAL A 92 -5.18 4.70 -3.16
N CYS A 93 -6.17 3.84 -3.39
CA CYS A 93 -6.07 2.70 -4.30
C CYS A 93 -5.74 3.15 -5.73
N GLY A 94 -6.34 4.23 -6.21
CA GLY A 94 -6.04 4.83 -7.52
C GLY A 94 -4.59 5.27 -7.69
N ARG A 95 -3.86 5.56 -6.57
CA ARG A 95 -2.46 5.97 -6.57
C ARG A 95 -1.48 4.82 -6.38
N VAL A 96 -1.69 4.00 -5.34
CA VAL A 96 -0.65 3.11 -4.81
C VAL A 96 -0.84 1.64 -5.15
N CYS A 97 -2.02 1.22 -5.61
CA CYS A 97 -2.22 -0.15 -6.06
C CYS A 97 -1.28 -0.49 -7.23
N PRO A 98 -0.72 -1.70 -7.27
CA PRO A 98 -0.04 -2.21 -8.47
C PRO A 98 -1.06 -2.62 -9.53
N GLN A 99 -1.67 -1.62 -10.22
CA GLN A 99 -2.76 -1.84 -11.16
C GLN A 99 -2.38 -2.79 -12.30
N ASP A 100 -1.10 -2.82 -12.68
CA ASP A 100 -0.54 -3.75 -13.69
C ASP A 100 -0.66 -5.22 -13.31
N ARG A 101 -0.79 -5.53 -12.02
CA ARG A 101 -1.02 -6.88 -11.48
C ARG A 101 -2.45 -7.13 -11.01
N LEU A 102 -3.25 -6.08 -10.92
CA LEU A 102 -4.64 -6.10 -10.45
C LEU A 102 -5.61 -5.73 -11.58
N CYS A 103 -6.40 -4.68 -11.40
CA CYS A 103 -7.50 -4.30 -12.29
C CYS A 103 -7.07 -4.01 -13.72
N GLU A 104 -6.01 -3.22 -13.94
CA GLU A 104 -5.52 -2.91 -15.29
C GLU A 104 -4.84 -4.12 -15.94
N GLY A 105 -4.07 -4.91 -15.15
CA GLY A 105 -3.48 -6.15 -15.63
C GLY A 105 -4.50 -7.18 -16.09
N ALA A 106 -5.67 -7.20 -15.46
CA ALA A 106 -6.79 -8.10 -15.79
C ALA A 106 -7.79 -7.50 -16.79
N CYS A 107 -7.59 -6.25 -17.24
CA CYS A 107 -8.48 -5.63 -18.22
C CYS A 107 -8.45 -6.37 -19.55
N THR A 108 -9.62 -6.68 -20.11
CA THR A 108 -9.76 -7.37 -21.40
C THR A 108 -9.00 -6.68 -22.54
N LEU A 109 -8.89 -5.34 -22.52
CA LEU A 109 -8.12 -4.58 -23.50
C LEU A 109 -6.59 -4.74 -23.35
N ASN A 110 -6.13 -5.30 -22.26
CA ASN A 110 -4.70 -5.53 -21.97
C ASN A 110 -4.21 -6.92 -22.41
N THR A 111 -5.02 -7.67 -23.16
CA THR A 111 -4.64 -8.98 -23.70
C THR A 111 -4.25 -8.86 -25.18
N ASP A 112 -3.48 -9.83 -25.67
CA ASP A 112 -3.08 -9.94 -27.09
C ASP A 112 -4.19 -10.41 -28.03
N GLY A 113 -5.43 -10.53 -27.52
CA GLY A 113 -6.56 -11.08 -28.27
C GLY A 113 -6.65 -12.62 -28.22
N PHE A 114 -5.66 -13.31 -27.66
CA PHE A 114 -5.65 -14.78 -27.45
C PHE A 114 -5.83 -15.17 -25.99
N GLY A 115 -6.10 -14.22 -25.09
CA GLY A 115 -6.34 -14.45 -23.68
C GLY A 115 -5.11 -14.45 -22.79
N GLU A 116 -3.93 -14.27 -23.33
CA GLU A 116 -2.71 -14.07 -22.53
C GLU A 116 -2.54 -12.58 -22.16
N ALA A 117 -2.29 -12.33 -20.88
CA ALA A 117 -2.00 -10.99 -20.42
C ALA A 117 -0.67 -10.52 -21.02
N VAL A 118 -0.71 -9.47 -21.82
CA VAL A 118 0.50 -8.89 -22.39
C VAL A 118 1.30 -8.24 -21.28
N GLY A 119 2.46 -8.81 -21.00
CA GLY A 119 3.30 -8.40 -19.89
C GLY A 119 3.71 -6.94 -19.95
N GLY A 120 3.10 -6.16 -19.09
CA GLY A 120 3.77 -5.08 -18.36
C GLY A 120 4.12 -3.79 -19.02
N GLY A 121 3.52 -3.39 -20.10
CA GLY A 121 3.71 -2.04 -20.61
C GLY A 121 2.47 -1.54 -21.35
N PRO A 122 2.19 -0.25 -21.35
CA PRO A 122 1.23 0.30 -22.29
C PRO A 122 1.75 0.02 -23.70
N ASN A 123 1.01 -0.72 -24.51
CA ASN A 123 1.24 -0.97 -25.93
C ASN A 123 2.12 -2.16 -26.35
N VAL A 124 2.24 -3.23 -25.59
CA VAL A 124 2.86 -4.45 -26.10
C VAL A 124 1.77 -5.46 -26.47
N GLY A 125 1.29 -5.42 -27.70
CA GLY A 125 0.44 -6.42 -28.31
C GLY A 125 -1.08 -6.27 -28.14
N GLY A 126 -1.58 -5.32 -27.32
CA GLY A 126 -3.01 -5.06 -27.11
C GLY A 126 -3.37 -3.58 -27.26
N PHE A 127 -4.66 -3.26 -27.14
CA PHE A 127 -5.13 -1.86 -27.15
C PHE A 127 -4.72 -1.09 -25.88
N GLY A 128 -4.11 -1.75 -24.91
CA GLY A 128 -3.80 -1.25 -23.57
C GLY A 128 -5.04 -1.16 -22.68
N ALA A 129 -4.89 -1.49 -21.40
CA ALA A 129 -5.95 -1.40 -20.40
C ALA A 129 -6.60 -0.01 -20.36
N VAL A 130 -7.83 0.09 -19.85
CA VAL A 130 -8.38 1.38 -19.38
C VAL A 130 -7.51 1.88 -18.23
N THR A 131 -7.32 3.20 -18.13
CA THR A 131 -6.54 3.87 -17.07
C THR A 131 -7.32 3.91 -15.75
N ILE A 132 -7.63 2.72 -15.22
CA ILE A 132 -8.58 2.50 -14.12
C ILE A 132 -8.13 3.26 -12.87
N GLY A 133 -6.86 3.10 -12.46
CA GLY A 133 -6.37 3.73 -11.25
C GLY A 133 -6.41 5.26 -11.30
N GLN A 134 -6.05 5.86 -12.42
CA GLN A 134 -6.08 7.33 -12.56
C GLN A 134 -7.51 7.88 -12.60
N ILE A 135 -8.46 7.12 -13.17
CA ILE A 135 -9.88 7.50 -13.17
C ILE A 135 -10.47 7.35 -11.76
N GLU A 136 -10.11 6.30 -11.01
CA GLU A 136 -10.52 6.12 -9.62
C GLU A 136 -10.03 7.29 -8.75
N ARG A 137 -8.78 7.71 -8.95
CA ARG A 137 -8.22 8.92 -8.34
C ARG A 137 -9.03 10.17 -8.72
N TYR A 138 -9.29 10.39 -10.00
CA TYR A 138 -10.08 11.51 -10.52
C TYR A 138 -11.46 11.58 -9.89
N ILE A 139 -12.19 10.45 -9.84
CA ILE A 139 -13.52 10.38 -9.23
C ILE A 139 -13.49 10.92 -7.80
N SER A 140 -12.58 10.40 -6.98
CA SER A 140 -12.53 10.75 -5.56
C SER A 140 -12.14 12.20 -5.33
N GLU A 141 -11.07 12.67 -5.98
CA GLU A 141 -10.58 14.04 -5.78
C GLU A 141 -11.55 15.10 -6.28
N GLU A 142 -12.05 14.95 -7.49
CA GLU A 142 -12.96 15.95 -8.06
C GLU A 142 -14.34 15.92 -7.39
N ALA A 143 -14.82 14.74 -6.95
CA ALA A 143 -16.05 14.67 -6.18
C ALA A 143 -15.91 15.36 -4.81
N PHE A 144 -14.82 15.13 -4.08
CA PHE A 144 -14.58 15.79 -2.80
C PHE A 144 -14.42 17.30 -2.95
N LYS A 145 -13.69 17.74 -3.97
CA LYS A 145 -13.50 19.15 -4.32
C LYS A 145 -14.82 19.83 -4.69
N ALA A 146 -15.71 19.11 -5.39
CA ALA A 146 -17.06 19.58 -5.71
C ALA A 146 -18.06 19.50 -4.54
N GLY A 147 -17.61 19.04 -3.36
CA GLY A 147 -18.41 18.99 -2.13
C GLY A 147 -19.20 17.69 -1.91
N TRP A 148 -19.00 16.66 -2.75
CA TRP A 148 -19.59 15.36 -2.48
C TRP A 148 -19.08 14.77 -1.15
N ARG A 149 -19.97 14.19 -0.39
CA ARG A 149 -19.68 13.42 0.83
C ARG A 149 -20.60 12.19 0.87
N PRO A 150 -20.18 11.09 1.52
CA PRO A 150 -21.05 9.92 1.74
C PRO A 150 -22.33 10.34 2.45
N ASP A 151 -23.48 9.89 1.94
CA ASP A 151 -24.77 10.18 2.57
C ASP A 151 -24.98 9.27 3.80
N MET A 152 -25.03 9.89 4.98
CA MET A 152 -25.28 9.23 6.26
C MET A 152 -26.69 9.47 6.79
N SER A 153 -27.57 10.13 6.04
CA SER A 153 -28.90 10.56 6.51
C SER A 153 -29.84 9.39 6.87
N ASN A 154 -29.64 8.24 6.24
CA ASN A 154 -30.44 7.04 6.49
C ASN A 154 -29.82 6.09 7.53
N VAL A 155 -28.67 6.44 8.12
CA VAL A 155 -27.99 5.61 9.10
C VAL A 155 -28.65 5.77 10.47
N VAL A 156 -29.17 4.67 11.01
CA VAL A 156 -29.79 4.64 12.34
C VAL A 156 -28.76 4.20 13.37
N ALA A 157 -28.52 5.05 14.38
CA ALA A 157 -27.57 4.75 15.46
C ALA A 157 -28.04 3.52 16.26
N THR A 158 -27.18 2.53 16.41
CA THR A 158 -27.46 1.29 17.15
C THR A 158 -27.21 1.42 18.65
N GLY A 159 -26.51 2.48 19.08
CA GLY A 159 -26.01 2.64 20.44
C GLY A 159 -24.74 1.82 20.74
N LYS A 160 -24.30 0.98 19.82
CA LYS A 160 -23.08 0.17 19.95
C LYS A 160 -21.82 0.97 19.64
N LYS A 161 -20.72 0.63 20.35
CA LYS A 161 -19.40 1.25 20.18
C LYS A 161 -18.33 0.20 19.92
N VAL A 162 -17.45 0.43 18.99
CA VAL A 162 -16.31 -0.44 18.67
C VAL A 162 -15.00 0.34 18.73
N ALA A 163 -14.03 -0.19 19.48
CA ALA A 163 -12.66 0.32 19.46
C ALA A 163 -11.92 -0.26 18.25
N VAL A 164 -11.27 0.60 17.48
CA VAL A 164 -10.43 0.21 16.35
C VAL A 164 -8.99 0.60 16.66
N ILE A 165 -8.08 -0.36 16.78
CA ILE A 165 -6.67 -0.15 17.10
C ILE A 165 -5.88 -0.14 15.80
N GLY A 166 -5.36 1.03 15.44
CA GLY A 166 -4.64 1.32 14.19
C GLY A 166 -5.50 2.06 13.19
N ALA A 167 -5.09 3.27 12.84
CA ALA A 167 -5.71 4.10 11.79
C ALA A 167 -5.10 3.84 10.39
N GLY A 168 -4.51 2.67 10.17
CA GLY A 168 -4.06 2.20 8.85
C GLY A 168 -5.22 1.71 7.98
N PRO A 169 -4.94 1.22 6.74
CA PRO A 169 -5.97 0.83 5.78
C PRO A 169 -7.00 -0.15 6.32
N ALA A 170 -6.58 -1.16 7.10
CA ALA A 170 -7.50 -2.12 7.69
C ALA A 170 -8.44 -1.49 8.73
N GLY A 171 -7.88 -0.67 9.64
CA GLY A 171 -8.68 0.02 10.65
C GLY A 171 -9.66 1.02 10.04
N LEU A 172 -9.21 1.80 9.04
CA LEU A 172 -10.06 2.74 8.32
C LEU A 172 -11.17 2.04 7.54
N GLY A 173 -10.86 0.89 6.89
CA GLY A 173 -11.85 0.05 6.22
C GLY A 173 -12.89 -0.52 7.18
N CYS A 174 -12.46 -0.95 8.37
CA CYS A 174 -13.36 -1.42 9.43
C CYS A 174 -14.26 -0.29 9.94
N ALA A 175 -13.68 0.85 10.27
CA ALA A 175 -14.42 2.02 10.80
C ALA A 175 -15.47 2.56 9.82
N ASP A 176 -15.15 2.63 8.52
CA ASP A 176 -16.08 3.04 7.47
C ASP A 176 -17.34 2.16 7.44
N VAL A 177 -17.16 0.83 7.42
CA VAL A 177 -18.31 -0.10 7.37
C VAL A 177 -19.11 -0.05 8.66
N LEU A 178 -18.47 0.03 9.82
CA LEU A 178 -19.16 0.15 11.11
C LEU A 178 -20.00 1.44 11.17
N ALA A 179 -19.43 2.58 10.77
CA ALA A 179 -20.14 3.88 10.75
C ALA A 179 -21.37 3.83 9.85
N ARG A 180 -21.23 3.28 8.63
CA ARG A 180 -22.35 3.11 7.69
C ARG A 180 -23.47 2.22 8.20
N ASN A 181 -23.19 1.37 9.19
CA ASN A 181 -24.18 0.48 9.83
C ASN A 181 -24.61 0.99 11.23
N GLY A 182 -24.41 2.27 11.54
CA GLY A 182 -24.87 2.90 12.76
C GLY A 182 -24.14 2.51 14.04
N VAL A 183 -23.01 1.82 13.93
CA VAL A 183 -22.11 1.53 15.05
C VAL A 183 -21.10 2.66 15.16
N LYS A 184 -20.87 3.18 16.38
CA LYS A 184 -19.88 4.25 16.61
C LYS A 184 -18.47 3.66 16.68
N PRO A 185 -17.58 3.85 15.66
CA PRO A 185 -16.18 3.47 15.76
C PRO A 185 -15.38 4.59 16.44
N VAL A 186 -14.46 4.17 17.34
CA VAL A 186 -13.44 5.04 17.93
C VAL A 186 -12.08 4.46 17.54
N VAL A 187 -11.33 5.18 16.72
CA VAL A 187 -10.07 4.73 16.15
C VAL A 187 -8.91 5.29 16.96
N PHE A 188 -8.06 4.41 17.47
CA PHE A 188 -6.86 4.75 18.23
C PHE A 188 -5.62 4.53 17.37
N ASP A 189 -4.72 5.49 17.34
CA ASP A 189 -3.42 5.33 16.69
C ASP A 189 -2.32 6.04 17.50
N ARG A 190 -1.13 5.42 17.51
CA ARG A 190 0.07 5.98 18.15
C ARG A 190 0.67 7.18 17.40
N TYR A 191 0.31 7.33 16.13
CA TYR A 191 0.74 8.44 15.29
C TYR A 191 -0.17 9.66 15.44
N ASP A 192 0.33 10.79 14.99
CA ASP A 192 -0.32 12.09 15.03
C ASP A 192 -1.28 12.36 13.84
N GLU A 193 -1.32 11.44 12.84
CA GLU A 193 -2.25 11.49 11.73
C GLU A 193 -2.72 10.07 11.36
N ILE A 194 -3.90 9.97 10.71
CA ILE A 194 -4.43 8.71 10.20
C ILE A 194 -3.64 8.21 9.00
N GLY A 195 -3.86 6.96 8.61
CA GLY A 195 -3.28 6.33 7.43
C GLY A 195 -2.19 5.31 7.74
N GLY A 196 -1.58 5.34 8.94
CA GLY A 196 -0.47 4.44 9.26
C GLY A 196 0.67 4.58 8.24
N LEU A 197 1.08 3.49 7.58
CA LEU A 197 2.11 3.54 6.55
C LEU A 197 1.71 4.28 5.27
N LEU A 198 0.42 4.55 5.02
CA LEU A 198 0.02 5.43 3.92
C LEU A 198 0.55 6.85 4.14
N THR A 199 0.47 7.34 5.37
CA THR A 199 0.96 8.67 5.73
C THR A 199 2.46 8.66 5.98
N PHE A 200 2.95 7.72 6.80
CA PHE A 200 4.33 7.78 7.32
C PHE A 200 5.32 6.89 6.58
N GLY A 201 4.88 5.90 5.78
CA GLY A 201 5.74 4.96 5.07
C GLY A 201 5.85 5.23 3.57
N ILE A 202 4.75 5.58 2.91
CA ILE A 202 4.72 5.88 1.47
C ILE A 202 5.24 7.30 1.24
N PRO A 203 6.24 7.51 0.36
CA PRO A 203 6.76 8.84 0.06
C PRO A 203 5.71 9.74 -0.64
N GLU A 204 5.86 11.09 -0.45
CA GLU A 204 4.93 12.07 -1.02
C GLU A 204 4.91 12.09 -2.55
N PHE A 205 6.00 11.74 -3.20
CA PHE A 205 6.05 11.64 -4.67
C PHE A 205 5.18 10.50 -5.25
N LYS A 206 4.61 9.64 -4.40
CA LYS A 206 3.60 8.64 -4.75
C LYS A 206 2.21 9.02 -4.25
N MET A 207 2.13 9.69 -3.10
CA MET A 207 0.88 10.13 -2.50
C MET A 207 1.15 11.29 -1.53
N GLU A 208 0.74 12.49 -1.88
CA GLU A 208 0.79 13.67 -1.02
C GLU A 208 -0.13 13.52 0.19
N LYS A 209 0.29 14.03 1.35
CA LYS A 209 -0.38 13.70 2.63
C LYS A 209 -1.68 14.43 2.88
N TRP A 210 -1.95 15.51 2.15
CA TRP A 210 -3.27 16.15 2.15
C TRP A 210 -4.42 15.17 1.78
N VAL A 211 -4.11 14.11 1.01
CA VAL A 211 -5.06 13.04 0.67
C VAL A 211 -5.61 12.38 1.95
N MET A 212 -4.72 12.09 2.91
CA MET A 212 -5.14 11.47 4.18
C MET A 212 -5.82 12.45 5.12
N THR A 213 -5.37 13.71 5.16
CA THR A 213 -6.03 14.76 5.92
C THR A 213 -7.46 14.99 5.43
N ASN A 214 -7.66 15.08 4.11
CA ASN A 214 -9.00 15.19 3.52
C ASN A 214 -9.86 13.95 3.81
N ARG A 215 -9.29 12.75 3.76
CA ARG A 215 -10.00 11.51 4.13
C ARG A 215 -10.40 11.52 5.60
N ARG A 216 -9.58 12.03 6.50
CA ARG A 216 -9.94 12.20 7.91
C ARG A 216 -11.15 13.08 8.08
N GLU A 217 -11.18 14.24 7.44
CA GLU A 217 -12.33 15.15 7.48
C GLU A 217 -13.63 14.47 7.01
N VAL A 218 -13.56 13.68 5.93
CA VAL A 218 -14.70 12.88 5.43
C VAL A 218 -15.17 11.88 6.48
N PHE A 219 -14.26 11.14 7.09
CA PHE A 219 -14.60 10.14 8.09
C PHE A 219 -15.10 10.74 9.40
N GLU A 220 -14.55 11.86 9.86
CA GLU A 220 -15.07 12.62 11.00
C GLU A 220 -16.50 13.11 10.72
N GLY A 221 -16.76 13.56 9.49
CA GLY A 221 -18.11 13.93 9.02
C GLY A 221 -19.11 12.77 9.00
N MET A 222 -18.63 11.52 8.88
CA MET A 222 -19.44 10.31 8.99
C MET A 222 -19.67 9.85 10.46
N GLY A 223 -19.08 10.54 11.45
CA GLY A 223 -19.19 10.22 12.86
C GLY A 223 -18.11 9.29 13.40
N ILE A 224 -17.03 9.03 12.66
CA ILE A 224 -15.87 8.29 13.14
C ILE A 224 -15.05 9.19 14.06
N GLU A 225 -14.77 8.73 15.28
CA GLU A 225 -13.92 9.43 16.26
C GLU A 225 -12.48 8.95 16.16
N PHE A 226 -11.52 9.87 16.08
CA PHE A 226 -10.08 9.56 16.08
C PHE A 226 -9.42 9.99 17.39
N ARG A 227 -8.72 9.07 18.05
CA ARG A 227 -7.86 9.30 19.22
C ARG A 227 -6.42 9.01 18.81
N LEU A 228 -5.80 10.02 18.21
CA LEU A 228 -4.42 9.98 17.74
C LEU A 228 -3.44 10.20 18.90
N ASN A 229 -2.14 9.95 18.67
CA ASN A 229 -1.10 9.97 19.71
C ASN A 229 -1.43 9.09 20.91
N THR A 230 -2.14 7.97 20.69
CA THR A 230 -2.60 7.06 21.74
C THR A 230 -2.16 5.62 21.43
N GLU A 231 -1.20 5.12 22.19
CA GLU A 231 -0.66 3.78 22.02
C GLU A 231 -1.33 2.80 23.00
N ILE A 232 -1.97 1.76 22.43
CA ILE A 232 -2.61 0.74 23.26
C ILE A 232 -1.56 -0.17 23.90
N GLY A 233 -1.71 -0.39 25.21
CA GLY A 233 -0.72 -1.08 26.05
C GLY A 233 0.25 -0.14 26.75
N LYS A 234 0.23 1.16 26.42
CA LYS A 234 1.04 2.20 27.06
C LYS A 234 0.16 3.31 27.64
N ASP A 235 -0.58 4.01 26.79
CA ASP A 235 -1.43 5.16 27.19
C ASP A 235 -2.81 4.70 27.62
N VAL A 236 -3.35 3.66 26.96
CA VAL A 236 -4.62 3.01 27.28
C VAL A 236 -4.41 1.51 27.29
N SER A 237 -4.89 0.82 28.33
CA SER A 237 -4.78 -0.63 28.41
C SER A 237 -5.80 -1.34 27.53
N MET A 238 -5.47 -2.53 27.03
CA MET A 238 -6.42 -3.36 26.29
C MET A 238 -7.65 -3.74 27.14
N GLN A 239 -7.47 -3.94 28.45
CA GLN A 239 -8.57 -4.23 29.36
C GLN A 239 -9.57 -3.06 29.40
N ALA A 240 -9.10 -1.81 29.45
CA ALA A 240 -9.99 -0.64 29.43
C ALA A 240 -10.84 -0.61 28.15
N LEU A 241 -10.28 -0.97 26.98
CA LEU A 241 -11.06 -1.08 25.74
C LEU A 241 -12.10 -2.20 25.82
N LEU A 242 -11.75 -3.34 26.38
CA LEU A 242 -12.68 -4.47 26.55
C LEU A 242 -13.83 -4.14 27.50
N ASP A 243 -13.60 -3.28 28.49
CA ASP A 243 -14.61 -2.87 29.47
C ASP A 243 -15.54 -1.78 28.88
N GLU A 244 -15.01 -0.87 28.07
CA GLU A 244 -15.75 0.29 27.55
C GLU A 244 -16.51 0.02 26.23
N TYR A 245 -15.97 -0.83 25.35
CA TYR A 245 -16.49 -1.04 23.99
C TYR A 245 -17.18 -2.39 23.83
N ASP A 246 -18.15 -2.49 22.93
CA ASP A 246 -18.89 -3.75 22.66
C ASP A 246 -18.02 -4.77 21.91
N ALA A 247 -17.08 -4.32 21.07
CA ALA A 247 -16.07 -5.14 20.41
C ALA A 247 -14.78 -4.33 20.18
N VAL A 248 -13.69 -5.02 19.86
CA VAL A 248 -12.39 -4.42 19.52
C VAL A 248 -11.90 -4.98 18.19
N PHE A 249 -11.48 -4.12 17.28
CA PHE A 249 -10.77 -4.51 16.07
C PHE A 249 -9.28 -4.12 16.17
N MET A 250 -8.40 -5.02 15.77
CA MET A 250 -6.96 -4.78 15.70
C MET A 250 -6.49 -4.76 14.23
N GLY A 251 -5.96 -3.60 13.80
CA GLY A 251 -5.37 -3.40 12.47
C GLY A 251 -4.00 -2.74 12.56
N MET A 252 -3.10 -3.28 13.39
CA MET A 252 -1.84 -2.64 13.80
C MET A 252 -0.69 -2.81 12.79
N GLY A 253 -0.89 -3.52 11.68
CA GLY A 253 0.11 -3.69 10.62
C GLY A 253 1.32 -4.55 11.00
N THR A 254 2.46 -4.33 10.30
CA THR A 254 3.72 -5.05 10.48
C THR A 254 4.88 -4.06 10.55
N TYR A 255 5.70 -4.13 11.62
CA TYR A 255 6.77 -3.16 11.88
C TYR A 255 8.11 -3.79 12.25
N THR A 256 8.18 -5.10 12.50
CA THR A 256 9.45 -5.77 12.78
C THR A 256 10.16 -6.08 11.47
N TYR A 257 11.32 -5.45 11.25
CA TYR A 257 12.03 -5.64 10.00
C TYR A 257 12.72 -7.01 9.93
N MET A 258 12.96 -7.48 8.70
CA MET A 258 13.61 -8.76 8.44
C MET A 258 15.10 -8.57 8.16
N LYS A 259 15.95 -9.14 9.04
CA LYS A 259 17.40 -9.19 8.84
C LYS A 259 17.76 -10.15 7.71
N GLY A 260 18.86 -9.88 7.01
CA GLY A 260 19.45 -10.80 6.03
C GLY A 260 20.22 -11.94 6.66
N GLY A 261 20.75 -11.73 7.86
CA GLY A 261 21.54 -12.71 8.62
C GLY A 261 22.97 -12.89 8.12
N PHE A 262 23.51 -11.87 7.45
CA PHE A 262 24.90 -11.85 7.00
C PHE A 262 25.77 -10.92 7.86
N PRO A 263 27.09 -11.10 7.90
CA PRO A 263 28.02 -10.26 8.65
C PRO A 263 27.90 -8.78 8.28
N GLY A 264 28.09 -7.90 9.25
CA GLY A 264 28.13 -6.46 9.06
C GLY A 264 26.77 -5.74 9.04
N GLU A 265 25.64 -6.44 9.22
CA GLU A 265 24.31 -5.79 9.25
C GLU A 265 24.11 -4.80 10.40
N ASP A 266 24.93 -4.86 11.45
CA ASP A 266 24.85 -3.97 12.60
C ASP A 266 25.85 -2.80 12.50
N LEU A 267 26.60 -2.65 11.40
CA LEU A 267 27.56 -1.56 11.21
C LEU A 267 26.86 -0.20 11.11
N PRO A 268 27.44 0.86 11.68
CA PRO A 268 26.99 2.23 11.47
C PRO A 268 26.91 2.55 9.96
N GLY A 269 25.75 3.01 9.51
CA GLY A 269 25.48 3.27 8.09
C GLY A 269 24.59 2.22 7.43
N VAL A 270 24.30 1.10 8.11
CA VAL A 270 23.21 0.19 7.74
C VAL A 270 21.90 0.70 8.32
N LEU A 271 20.88 0.77 7.52
CA LEU A 271 19.58 1.35 7.87
C LEU A 271 18.44 0.35 7.57
N GLU A 272 17.45 0.38 8.42
CA GLU A 272 16.16 -0.24 8.15
C GLU A 272 15.31 0.67 7.24
N ALA A 273 14.58 0.09 6.30
CA ALA A 273 13.81 0.83 5.31
C ALA A 273 12.73 1.73 5.92
N LEU A 274 11.91 1.25 6.88
CA LEU A 274 10.82 2.05 7.46
C LEU A 274 11.32 3.24 8.28
N PRO A 275 12.27 3.12 9.21
CA PRO A 275 12.82 4.27 9.92
C PRO A 275 13.36 5.34 8.97
N PHE A 276 14.04 4.93 7.89
CA PHE A 276 14.52 5.84 6.85
C PHE A 276 13.36 6.58 6.16
N LEU A 277 12.33 5.86 5.70
CA LEU A 277 11.18 6.45 5.01
C LEU A 277 10.35 7.33 5.95
N ILE A 278 10.07 6.87 7.18
CA ILE A 278 9.29 7.62 8.17
C ILE A 278 9.98 8.93 8.54
N SER A 279 11.29 8.90 8.81
CA SER A 279 12.03 10.12 9.15
C SER A 279 12.05 11.12 7.99
N ASN A 280 12.14 10.63 6.75
CA ASN A 280 12.04 11.49 5.56
C ASN A 280 10.65 12.12 5.41
N VAL A 281 9.58 11.34 5.53
CA VAL A 281 8.21 11.86 5.43
C VAL A 281 7.94 12.89 6.53
N ARG A 282 8.32 12.58 7.78
CA ARG A 282 8.17 13.53 8.90
C ARG A 282 8.90 14.83 8.66
N LYS A 283 10.11 14.79 8.09
CA LYS A 283 10.85 15.98 7.70
C LYS A 283 10.13 16.79 6.62
N CYS A 284 9.58 16.14 5.60
CA CYS A 284 8.83 16.80 4.53
C CYS A 284 7.55 17.49 5.06
N LEU A 285 6.95 16.95 6.13
CA LEU A 285 5.73 17.46 6.74
C LEU A 285 5.94 18.43 7.90
N ASP A 286 7.18 18.79 8.24
CA ASP A 286 7.53 19.55 9.44
C ASP A 286 7.05 18.91 10.76
N LEU A 287 6.93 17.57 10.79
CA LEU A 287 6.51 16.75 11.93
C LEU A 287 7.68 16.01 12.61
N ALA A 288 8.93 16.36 12.27
CA ALA A 288 10.11 15.75 12.85
C ALA A 288 10.14 15.95 14.37
N LYS A 289 10.40 14.86 15.12
CA LYS A 289 10.52 14.92 16.59
C LYS A 289 11.97 15.20 17.00
N PRO A 290 12.21 15.87 18.12
CA PRO A 290 13.58 16.24 18.55
C PRO A 290 14.53 15.05 18.77
N ASP A 291 13.99 13.88 19.08
CA ASP A 291 14.71 12.62 19.34
C ASP A 291 14.77 11.71 18.11
N GLU A 292 14.16 12.10 16.98
CA GLU A 292 14.12 11.32 15.75
C GLU A 292 15.37 11.60 14.90
N ILE A 293 16.07 10.52 14.52
CA ILE A 293 17.26 10.63 13.68
C ILE A 293 16.84 10.73 12.22
N PHE A 294 17.13 11.87 11.59
CA PHE A 294 17.01 12.01 10.15
C PHE A 294 18.25 11.42 9.45
N HIS A 295 18.02 10.52 8.51
CA HIS A 295 19.07 9.90 7.72
C HIS A 295 19.28 10.63 6.41
N ASP A 296 20.31 11.50 6.36
CA ASP A 296 20.66 12.25 5.15
C ASP A 296 21.51 11.40 4.19
N MET A 297 21.08 11.34 2.93
CA MET A 297 21.76 10.63 1.84
C MET A 297 22.57 11.56 0.93
N LYS A 298 22.56 12.86 1.20
CA LYS A 298 23.23 13.85 0.33
C LYS A 298 24.72 13.51 0.16
N GLY A 299 25.12 13.36 -1.11
CA GLY A 299 26.51 13.04 -1.47
C GLY A 299 26.98 11.62 -1.11
N GLN A 300 26.09 10.74 -0.59
CA GLN A 300 26.42 9.38 -0.19
C GLN A 300 26.22 8.39 -1.35
N ARG A 301 27.04 7.34 -1.42
CA ARG A 301 26.81 6.15 -2.25
C ARG A 301 25.86 5.24 -1.48
N VAL A 302 24.66 5.07 -2.00
CA VAL A 302 23.59 4.31 -1.34
C VAL A 302 23.37 2.98 -2.05
N VAL A 303 23.36 1.88 -1.30
CA VAL A 303 22.96 0.56 -1.80
C VAL A 303 21.68 0.13 -1.10
N VAL A 304 20.63 -0.13 -1.87
CA VAL A 304 19.35 -0.66 -1.38
C VAL A 304 19.29 -2.16 -1.67
N LEU A 305 19.11 -2.94 -0.62
CA LEU A 305 19.02 -4.39 -0.71
C LEU A 305 17.56 -4.83 -0.69
N GLY A 306 17.05 -5.32 -1.81
CA GLY A 306 15.67 -5.78 -1.95
C GLY A 306 15.06 -5.39 -3.29
N GLY A 307 13.87 -5.93 -3.59
CA GLY A 307 13.22 -5.75 -4.88
C GLY A 307 11.71 -5.49 -4.80
N GLY A 308 11.17 -5.19 -3.61
CA GLY A 308 9.77 -4.82 -3.40
C GLY A 308 9.50 -3.33 -3.59
N ASP A 309 8.23 -2.93 -3.45
CA ASP A 309 7.83 -1.52 -3.55
C ASP A 309 8.51 -0.67 -2.47
N THR A 310 8.74 -1.19 -1.26
CA THR A 310 9.53 -0.51 -0.21
C THR A 310 10.96 -0.21 -0.67
N ALA A 311 11.61 -1.14 -1.39
CA ALA A 311 12.93 -0.88 -1.95
C ALA A 311 12.88 0.24 -3.02
N MET A 312 11.84 0.28 -3.84
CA MET A 312 11.64 1.37 -4.81
C MET A 312 11.43 2.71 -4.10
N ASP A 313 10.69 2.74 -3.01
CA ASP A 313 10.49 3.93 -2.18
C ASP A 313 11.81 4.43 -1.59
N CYS A 314 12.64 3.52 -1.05
CA CYS A 314 13.98 3.87 -0.53
C CYS A 314 14.91 4.38 -1.64
N ASN A 315 14.96 3.72 -2.79
CA ASN A 315 15.77 4.13 -3.92
C ASN A 315 15.42 5.56 -4.37
N ARG A 316 14.14 5.81 -4.61
CA ARG A 316 13.65 7.09 -5.14
C ARG A 316 13.73 8.22 -4.11
N THR A 317 13.56 7.91 -2.83
CA THR A 317 13.81 8.85 -1.72
C THR A 317 15.28 9.24 -1.65
N SER A 318 16.20 8.27 -1.78
CA SER A 318 17.64 8.54 -1.78
C SER A 318 18.08 9.43 -2.95
N ILE A 319 17.50 9.22 -4.15
CA ILE A 319 17.72 10.12 -5.32
C ILE A 319 17.30 11.56 -4.97
N ARG A 320 16.09 11.74 -4.37
CA ARG A 320 15.57 13.07 -4.01
C ARG A 320 16.35 13.75 -2.88
N GLN A 321 16.99 12.97 -2.03
CA GLN A 321 17.95 13.47 -1.03
C GLN A 321 19.35 13.76 -1.62
N GLU A 322 19.50 13.77 -2.95
CA GLU A 322 20.75 14.08 -3.65
C GLU A 322 21.90 13.10 -3.35
N ALA A 323 21.62 11.81 -3.20
CA ALA A 323 22.66 10.78 -3.10
C ALA A 323 23.60 10.85 -4.31
N ALA A 324 24.90 10.64 -4.10
CA ALA A 324 25.89 10.62 -5.18
C ALA A 324 25.65 9.48 -6.19
N SER A 325 25.17 8.33 -5.68
CA SER A 325 24.72 7.21 -6.48
C SER A 325 23.72 6.36 -5.70
N VAL A 326 22.79 5.73 -6.41
CA VAL A 326 21.83 4.78 -5.81
C VAL A 326 21.84 3.50 -6.62
N VAL A 327 22.17 2.39 -5.95
CA VAL A 327 22.21 1.05 -6.52
C VAL A 327 21.18 0.17 -5.82
N CYS A 328 20.30 -0.46 -6.58
CA CYS A 328 19.35 -1.46 -6.10
C CYS A 328 19.88 -2.86 -6.41
N ALA A 329 20.25 -3.64 -5.40
CA ALA A 329 20.71 -5.01 -5.56
C ALA A 329 19.56 -5.99 -5.25
N TYR A 330 19.23 -6.83 -6.24
CA TYR A 330 18.14 -7.79 -6.13
C TYR A 330 18.61 -9.20 -6.55
N ARG A 331 18.28 -10.20 -5.70
CA ARG A 331 18.75 -11.58 -5.84
C ARG A 331 18.13 -12.41 -6.97
N ARG A 332 17.19 -11.86 -7.73
CA ARG A 332 16.61 -12.49 -8.92
C ARG A 332 16.72 -11.56 -10.12
N ASP A 333 16.23 -12.03 -11.26
CA ASP A 333 16.11 -11.22 -12.47
C ASP A 333 14.97 -10.18 -12.37
N GLU A 334 14.93 -9.27 -13.31
CA GLU A 334 13.92 -8.22 -13.42
C GLU A 334 12.50 -8.78 -13.51
N LYS A 335 12.30 -9.87 -14.29
CA LYS A 335 10.98 -10.49 -14.50
C LYS A 335 10.36 -11.01 -13.20
N ASN A 336 11.21 -11.47 -12.27
CA ASN A 336 10.80 -12.02 -10.98
C ASN A 336 10.82 -10.99 -9.84
N MET A 337 11.01 -9.70 -10.15
CA MET A 337 11.00 -8.64 -9.16
C MET A 337 9.56 -8.41 -8.63
N PRO A 338 9.36 -8.36 -7.29
CA PRO A 338 8.03 -8.18 -6.72
C PRO A 338 7.54 -6.72 -6.76
N GLY A 339 8.43 -5.74 -6.96
CA GLY A 339 8.05 -4.34 -7.12
C GLY A 339 7.19 -4.10 -8.35
N SER A 340 6.29 -3.13 -8.27
CA SER A 340 5.45 -2.69 -9.40
C SER A 340 6.34 -2.29 -10.59
N LYS A 341 6.02 -2.76 -11.79
CA LYS A 341 6.77 -2.41 -13.01
C LYS A 341 6.80 -0.90 -13.24
N ARG A 342 5.72 -0.21 -12.89
CA ARG A 342 5.64 1.25 -12.94
C ARG A 342 6.67 1.90 -12.03
N GLU A 343 6.81 1.43 -10.78
CA GLU A 343 7.76 1.99 -9.81
C GLU A 343 9.22 1.67 -10.18
N VAL A 344 9.48 0.47 -10.67
CA VAL A 344 10.81 0.09 -11.22
C VAL A 344 11.18 0.99 -12.40
N GLY A 345 10.24 1.23 -13.33
CA GLY A 345 10.43 2.15 -14.44
C GLY A 345 10.70 3.59 -13.97
N ASN A 346 9.93 4.08 -13.02
CA ASN A 346 10.13 5.41 -12.43
C ASN A 346 11.51 5.55 -11.77
N ALA A 347 11.94 4.54 -11.00
CA ALA A 347 13.24 4.54 -10.35
C ALA A 347 14.40 4.55 -11.37
N ARG A 348 14.27 3.78 -12.46
CA ARG A 348 15.25 3.75 -13.55
C ARG A 348 15.36 5.10 -14.27
N GLU A 349 14.22 5.72 -14.59
CA GLU A 349 14.19 7.05 -15.21
C GLU A 349 14.80 8.14 -14.29
N GLU A 350 14.69 7.98 -12.99
CA GLU A 350 15.24 8.89 -11.98
C GLU A 350 16.73 8.67 -11.71
N GLY A 351 17.35 7.62 -12.29
CA GLY A 351 18.79 7.38 -12.28
C GLY A 351 19.25 6.26 -11.34
N VAL A 352 18.33 5.46 -10.79
CA VAL A 352 18.67 4.27 -9.99
C VAL A 352 19.31 3.21 -10.88
N GLN A 353 20.45 2.67 -10.45
CA GLN A 353 21.14 1.56 -11.10
C GLN A 353 20.64 0.23 -10.51
N PHE A 354 20.25 -0.72 -11.36
CA PHE A 354 19.79 -2.04 -10.92
C PHE A 354 20.84 -3.11 -11.16
N LEU A 355 21.17 -3.86 -10.11
CA LEU A 355 22.00 -5.05 -10.16
C LEU A 355 21.10 -6.28 -9.95
N TRP A 356 20.74 -6.90 -11.04
CA TRP A 356 19.95 -8.12 -11.06
C TRP A 356 20.80 -9.36 -10.74
N ASN A 357 20.18 -10.38 -10.16
CA ASN A 357 20.84 -11.61 -9.79
C ASN A 357 22.05 -11.35 -8.86
N ARG A 358 21.89 -10.42 -7.91
CA ARG A 358 22.90 -10.06 -6.92
C ARG A 358 22.34 -10.24 -5.51
N GLN A 359 22.95 -11.15 -4.76
CA GLN A 359 22.60 -11.44 -3.38
C GLN A 359 23.69 -10.93 -2.44
N PRO A 360 23.33 -10.14 -1.39
CA PRO A 360 24.30 -9.73 -0.39
C PRO A 360 24.72 -10.94 0.46
N VAL A 361 26.01 -10.98 0.81
CA VAL A 361 26.61 -11.99 1.69
C VAL A 361 27.38 -11.39 2.85
N GLU A 362 27.76 -10.11 2.75
CA GLU A 362 28.46 -9.39 3.80
C GLU A 362 28.34 -7.88 3.57
N ILE A 363 28.22 -7.08 4.62
CA ILE A 363 28.47 -5.64 4.58
C ILE A 363 29.88 -5.40 5.09
N VAL A 364 30.70 -4.77 4.25
CA VAL A 364 32.14 -4.60 4.46
C VAL A 364 32.38 -3.25 5.15
N GLY A 365 33.25 -3.24 6.14
CA GLY A 365 33.73 -2.07 6.84
C GLY A 365 34.22 -2.43 8.23
N ASP A 366 35.05 -1.58 8.80
CA ASP A 366 35.54 -1.75 10.18
C ASP A 366 34.64 -0.99 11.18
N ASP A 367 34.69 0.33 11.19
CA ASP A 367 33.89 1.17 12.11
C ASP A 367 32.52 1.59 11.51
N LYS A 368 32.38 1.50 10.20
CA LYS A 368 31.17 1.92 9.45
C LYS A 368 31.11 1.19 8.10
N VAL A 369 29.99 1.32 7.42
CA VAL A 369 29.83 0.80 6.06
C VAL A 369 30.85 1.42 5.10
N GLU A 370 31.55 0.60 4.33
CA GLU A 370 32.46 0.98 3.25
C GLU A 370 32.07 0.33 1.92
N GLY A 371 31.34 -0.79 1.99
CA GLY A 371 30.87 -1.52 0.81
C GLY A 371 29.92 -2.66 1.13
N VAL A 372 29.42 -3.30 0.07
CA VAL A 372 28.59 -4.51 0.15
C VAL A 372 29.23 -5.58 -0.72
N LYS A 373 29.48 -6.75 -0.13
CA LYS A 373 29.91 -7.93 -0.85
C LYS A 373 28.68 -8.66 -1.39
N LEU A 374 28.61 -8.77 -2.69
CA LEU A 374 27.54 -9.42 -3.42
C LEU A 374 28.07 -10.68 -4.10
N VAL A 375 27.18 -11.65 -4.33
CA VAL A 375 27.42 -12.82 -5.17
C VAL A 375 26.40 -12.87 -6.30
N THR A 376 26.80 -13.38 -7.44
CA THR A 376 25.88 -13.66 -8.55
C THR A 376 24.99 -14.85 -8.21
N THR A 377 23.73 -14.78 -8.58
CA THR A 377 22.77 -15.87 -8.43
C THR A 377 22.19 -16.28 -9.77
N GLU A 378 21.81 -17.54 -9.89
CA GLU A 378 21.01 -18.08 -10.99
C GLU A 378 19.72 -18.66 -10.46
N LEU A 379 18.66 -18.70 -11.29
CA LEU A 379 17.40 -19.31 -10.89
C LEU A 379 17.50 -20.83 -10.94
N GLY A 380 17.44 -21.46 -9.79
CA GLY A 380 17.38 -22.91 -9.66
C GLY A 380 16.11 -23.53 -10.26
N PRO A 381 15.94 -24.84 -10.17
CA PRO A 381 14.72 -25.52 -10.61
C PRO A 381 13.49 -25.01 -9.83
N PRO A 382 12.29 -25.07 -10.43
CA PRO A 382 11.07 -24.69 -9.73
C PRO A 382 10.75 -25.67 -8.58
N ASP A 383 10.31 -25.14 -7.45
CA ASP A 383 9.74 -25.93 -6.36
C ASP A 383 8.34 -26.47 -6.73
N ALA A 384 7.70 -27.23 -5.82
CA ALA A 384 6.37 -27.79 -6.01
C ALA A 384 5.26 -26.73 -6.24
N ARG A 385 5.56 -25.45 -5.95
CA ARG A 385 4.68 -24.30 -6.19
C ARG A 385 5.11 -23.49 -7.41
N GLY A 386 6.05 -24.00 -8.23
CA GLY A 386 6.58 -23.32 -9.41
C GLY A 386 7.55 -22.18 -9.12
N ARG A 387 7.95 -21.94 -7.86
CA ARG A 387 8.90 -20.88 -7.50
C ARG A 387 10.34 -21.37 -7.65
N ARG A 388 11.17 -20.54 -8.28
CA ARG A 388 12.59 -20.80 -8.45
C ARG A 388 13.40 -20.10 -7.35
N THR A 389 14.13 -20.86 -6.57
CA THR A 389 15.03 -20.33 -5.54
C THR A 389 16.35 -19.90 -6.18
N PRO A 390 16.88 -18.70 -5.86
CA PRO A 390 18.20 -18.29 -6.30
C PRO A 390 19.28 -19.24 -5.78
N VAL A 391 20.21 -19.63 -6.64
CA VAL A 391 21.37 -20.45 -6.33
C VAL A 391 22.62 -19.60 -6.57
N VAL A 392 23.51 -19.57 -5.61
CA VAL A 392 24.78 -18.81 -5.69
C VAL A 392 25.73 -19.44 -6.71
N VAL A 393 26.32 -18.60 -7.57
CA VAL A 393 27.41 -19.00 -8.48
C VAL A 393 28.73 -18.91 -7.71
N PRO A 394 29.45 -20.01 -7.50
CA PRO A 394 30.71 -20.00 -6.78
C PRO A 394 31.78 -19.12 -7.45
N GLY A 395 32.57 -18.39 -6.65
CA GLY A 395 33.64 -17.52 -7.15
C GLY A 395 33.17 -16.26 -7.86
N SER A 396 31.92 -15.83 -7.60
CA SER A 396 31.31 -14.65 -8.22
C SER A 396 31.26 -13.45 -7.26
N GLU A 397 32.02 -13.50 -6.17
CA GLU A 397 32.05 -12.46 -5.16
C GLU A 397 32.58 -11.14 -5.75
N GLU A 398 31.85 -10.06 -5.53
CA GLU A 398 32.28 -8.71 -5.86
C GLU A 398 31.93 -7.76 -4.68
N VAL A 399 32.76 -6.74 -4.48
CA VAL A 399 32.48 -5.71 -3.48
C VAL A 399 32.14 -4.41 -4.22
N ILE A 400 30.92 -3.90 -3.96
CA ILE A 400 30.54 -2.58 -4.45
C ILE A 400 30.70 -1.55 -3.32
N PRO A 401 31.30 -0.38 -3.60
CA PRO A 401 31.49 0.64 -2.57
C PRO A 401 30.16 1.27 -2.15
N ALA A 402 29.98 1.47 -0.84
CA ALA A 402 28.80 2.10 -0.26
C ALA A 402 29.15 2.88 0.99
N ASP A 403 28.48 4.01 1.20
CA ASP A 403 28.55 4.81 2.42
C ASP A 403 27.30 4.57 3.29
N ARG A 404 26.21 4.11 2.68
CA ARG A 404 24.95 3.72 3.31
C ARG A 404 24.38 2.46 2.65
N VAL A 405 23.82 1.59 3.47
CA VAL A 405 23.07 0.40 3.02
C VAL A 405 21.68 0.43 3.62
N ILE A 406 20.65 0.30 2.79
CA ILE A 406 19.26 0.22 3.25
C ILE A 406 18.75 -1.21 3.03
N VAL A 407 18.37 -1.89 4.11
CA VAL A 407 17.83 -3.25 4.07
C VAL A 407 16.32 -3.20 3.90
N ALA A 408 15.82 -3.68 2.77
CA ALA A 408 14.40 -3.65 2.39
C ALA A 408 13.87 -5.06 2.07
N PHE A 409 14.05 -6.01 3.00
CA PHE A 409 13.67 -7.42 2.84
C PHE A 409 12.22 -7.72 3.28
N GLY A 410 11.51 -6.70 3.75
CA GLY A 410 10.15 -6.81 4.23
C GLY A 410 10.03 -6.82 5.75
N PHE A 411 8.80 -7.02 6.21
CA PHE A 411 8.44 -6.86 7.62
C PHE A 411 7.65 -8.05 8.12
N ARG A 412 7.68 -8.26 9.43
CA ARG A 412 6.89 -9.25 10.16
C ARG A 412 5.93 -8.56 11.12
N PRO A 413 4.84 -9.23 11.51
CA PRO A 413 4.01 -8.78 12.62
C PRO A 413 4.83 -8.57 13.88
N ASN A 414 4.33 -7.67 14.72
CA ASN A 414 4.93 -7.29 15.99
C ASN A 414 3.97 -7.60 17.16
N PRO A 415 3.89 -8.88 17.62
CA PRO A 415 3.03 -9.26 18.73
C PRO A 415 3.34 -8.43 19.97
N GLN A 416 2.30 -7.87 20.57
CA GLN A 416 2.42 -7.02 21.74
C GLN A 416 2.48 -7.85 23.03
N PRO A 417 3.18 -7.38 24.07
CA PRO A 417 3.29 -8.13 25.35
C PRO A 417 1.94 -8.47 26.00
N TRP A 418 0.91 -7.66 25.76
CA TRP A 418 -0.43 -7.85 26.30
C TRP A 418 -1.28 -8.87 25.52
N PHE A 419 -0.81 -9.43 24.39
CA PHE A 419 -1.54 -10.45 23.63
C PHE A 419 -1.81 -11.69 24.46
N GLU A 420 -0.80 -12.21 25.16
CA GLU A 420 -0.92 -13.42 26.00
C GLU A 420 -1.94 -13.21 27.13
N GLN A 421 -1.91 -12.03 27.77
CA GLN A 421 -2.82 -11.69 28.87
C GLN A 421 -4.31 -11.72 28.44
N HIS A 422 -4.57 -11.43 27.16
CA HIS A 422 -5.90 -11.40 26.57
C HIS A 422 -6.19 -12.61 25.67
N GLN A 423 -5.40 -13.68 25.77
CA GLN A 423 -5.60 -14.93 25.03
C GLN A 423 -5.62 -14.75 23.52
N ILE A 424 -4.89 -13.74 22.99
CA ILE A 424 -4.74 -13.52 21.56
C ILE A 424 -3.58 -14.39 21.08
N THR A 425 -3.88 -15.43 20.32
CA THR A 425 -2.87 -16.36 19.82
C THR A 425 -2.29 -15.91 18.48
N THR A 426 -1.02 -16.25 18.27
CA THR A 426 -0.30 -15.99 17.02
C THR A 426 0.29 -17.28 16.46
N ASP A 427 0.55 -17.31 15.17
CA ASP A 427 1.32 -18.39 14.55
C ASP A 427 2.84 -18.25 14.80
N ALA A 428 3.62 -19.20 14.32
CA ALA A 428 5.08 -19.19 14.46
C ALA A 428 5.76 -17.98 13.78
N GLY A 429 5.08 -17.28 12.88
CA GLY A 429 5.55 -16.05 12.24
C GLY A 429 5.11 -14.77 12.95
N GLY A 430 4.42 -14.88 14.09
CA GLY A 430 3.90 -13.76 14.86
C GLY A 430 2.58 -13.18 14.31
N ARG A 431 1.94 -13.82 13.32
CA ARG A 431 0.66 -13.38 12.76
C ARG A 431 -0.47 -13.77 13.71
N VAL A 432 -1.38 -12.83 13.98
CA VAL A 432 -2.56 -13.08 14.79
C VAL A 432 -3.46 -14.10 14.10
N ILE A 433 -3.90 -15.10 14.86
CA ILE A 433 -4.86 -16.09 14.37
C ILE A 433 -6.27 -15.48 14.48
N ALA A 434 -6.80 -15.09 13.32
CA ALA A 434 -8.14 -14.53 13.14
C ALA A 434 -8.89 -15.32 12.06
N ASN A 435 -9.02 -16.63 12.26
CA ASN A 435 -9.59 -17.55 11.28
C ASN A 435 -11.12 -17.73 11.41
N GLY A 436 -11.77 -16.82 12.13
CA GLY A 436 -13.21 -16.80 12.25
C GLY A 436 -13.77 -17.92 13.13
N GLN A 437 -13.57 -17.86 14.45
CA GLN A 437 -14.09 -18.86 15.40
C GLN A 437 -15.61 -19.07 15.24
N ALA A 438 -16.40 -18.01 15.47
CA ALA A 438 -17.83 -17.97 15.22
C ALA A 438 -18.18 -16.91 14.15
N HIS A 439 -17.39 -15.85 14.04
CA HIS A 439 -17.60 -14.73 13.14
C HIS A 439 -16.33 -14.45 12.31
N ALA A 440 -16.49 -13.94 11.10
CA ALA A 440 -15.37 -13.61 10.22
C ALA A 440 -14.35 -12.69 10.90
N PHE A 441 -13.06 -12.99 10.76
CA PHE A 441 -11.93 -12.26 11.36
C PHE A 441 -11.92 -12.19 12.90
N GLN A 442 -12.74 -12.98 13.59
CA GLN A 442 -12.70 -13.13 15.05
C GLN A 442 -11.43 -13.88 15.45
N THR A 443 -10.73 -13.34 16.46
CA THR A 443 -9.54 -13.97 17.06
C THR A 443 -9.94 -15.09 18.01
N THR A 444 -8.96 -15.62 18.75
CA THR A 444 -9.21 -16.58 19.84
C THR A 444 -9.91 -15.97 21.05
N HIS A 445 -9.91 -14.63 21.17
CA HIS A 445 -10.71 -13.91 22.16
C HIS A 445 -12.07 -13.50 21.57
N PRO A 446 -13.21 -13.83 22.21
CA PRO A 446 -14.54 -13.69 21.61
C PRO A 446 -14.95 -12.26 21.25
N LYS A 447 -14.38 -11.25 21.92
CA LYS A 447 -14.71 -9.83 21.73
C LYS A 447 -13.70 -9.09 20.82
N ILE A 448 -12.62 -9.79 20.36
CA ILE A 448 -11.53 -9.19 19.60
C ILE A 448 -11.50 -9.74 18.17
N PHE A 449 -11.40 -8.83 17.21
CA PHE A 449 -11.25 -9.10 15.79
C PHE A 449 -9.92 -8.52 15.28
N ALA A 450 -9.38 -9.08 14.22
CA ALA A 450 -8.13 -8.58 13.65
C ALA A 450 -8.10 -8.76 12.13
N GLY A 451 -7.39 -7.86 11.43
CA GLY A 451 -7.21 -7.93 9.98
C GLY A 451 -6.03 -7.10 9.49
N GLY A 452 -5.77 -7.17 8.20
CA GLY A 452 -4.64 -6.52 7.56
C GLY A 452 -3.33 -7.26 7.78
N ASP A 453 -2.22 -6.55 7.65
CA ASP A 453 -0.88 -7.16 7.63
C ASP A 453 -0.54 -7.95 8.91
N MET A 454 -1.10 -7.59 10.06
CA MET A 454 -0.86 -8.33 11.30
C MET A 454 -1.46 -9.76 11.29
N VAL A 455 -2.41 -10.03 10.40
CA VAL A 455 -3.04 -11.36 10.22
C VAL A 455 -2.46 -12.07 9.00
N ARG A 456 -2.35 -11.36 7.89
CA ARG A 456 -1.90 -11.91 6.59
C ARG A 456 -0.38 -11.93 6.45
N GLY A 457 0.35 -11.01 7.07
CA GLY A 457 1.69 -10.58 6.73
C GLY A 457 1.64 -9.38 5.78
N SER A 458 2.78 -8.71 5.56
CA SER A 458 2.85 -7.52 4.69
C SER A 458 2.31 -7.81 3.28
N ASP A 459 1.28 -7.07 2.88
CA ASP A 459 0.61 -7.22 1.58
C ASP A 459 0.16 -5.84 1.05
N LEU A 460 -0.85 -5.82 0.19
CA LEU A 460 -1.32 -4.63 -0.48
C LEU A 460 -2.25 -3.80 0.42
N VAL A 461 -2.24 -2.48 0.20
CA VAL A 461 -3.18 -1.56 0.87
C VAL A 461 -4.64 -1.99 0.65
N VAL A 462 -5.00 -2.29 -0.59
CA VAL A 462 -6.37 -2.70 -0.95
C VAL A 462 -6.79 -4.02 -0.29
N THR A 463 -5.85 -4.94 -0.05
CA THR A 463 -6.13 -6.18 0.68
C THR A 463 -6.39 -5.90 2.16
N ALA A 464 -5.62 -4.99 2.76
CA ALA A 464 -5.84 -4.57 4.14
C ALA A 464 -7.19 -3.84 4.30
N VAL A 465 -7.59 -2.99 3.35
CA VAL A 465 -8.93 -2.38 3.30
C VAL A 465 -10.01 -3.46 3.25
N TRP A 466 -9.86 -4.45 2.37
CA TRP A 466 -10.81 -5.56 2.26
C TRP A 466 -10.96 -6.31 3.59
N GLU A 467 -9.85 -6.71 4.23
CA GLU A 467 -9.91 -7.44 5.50
C GLU A 467 -10.56 -6.62 6.62
N GLY A 468 -10.30 -5.31 6.69
CA GLY A 468 -10.97 -4.43 7.63
C GLY A 468 -12.48 -4.37 7.42
N ARG A 469 -12.91 -4.26 6.16
CA ARG A 469 -14.32 -4.25 5.78
C ARG A 469 -15.02 -5.58 6.11
N GLU A 470 -14.40 -6.71 5.81
CA GLU A 470 -14.94 -8.02 6.12
C GLU A 470 -14.95 -8.30 7.63
N ALA A 471 -13.93 -7.86 8.36
CA ALA A 471 -13.92 -7.92 9.82
C ALA A 471 -15.06 -7.11 10.45
N ALA A 472 -15.38 -5.94 9.89
CA ALA A 472 -16.53 -5.15 10.33
C ALA A 472 -17.85 -5.92 10.17
N LYS A 473 -18.04 -6.67 9.09
CA LYS A 473 -19.20 -7.54 8.93
C LYS A 473 -19.23 -8.65 10.00
N GLY A 474 -18.06 -9.24 10.31
CA GLY A 474 -17.95 -10.18 11.41
C GLY A 474 -18.33 -9.57 12.78
N ILE A 475 -17.93 -8.32 13.03
CA ILE A 475 -18.31 -7.56 14.23
C ILE A 475 -19.82 -7.27 14.25
N LEU A 476 -20.39 -6.83 13.13
CA LEU A 476 -21.84 -6.59 13.03
C LEU A 476 -22.65 -7.87 13.31
N ALA A 477 -22.22 -9.02 12.78
CA ALA A 477 -22.84 -10.30 13.08
C ALA A 477 -22.68 -10.69 14.58
N TYR A 478 -21.53 -10.43 15.17
CA TYR A 478 -21.29 -10.64 16.61
C TYR A 478 -22.18 -9.77 17.50
N LEU A 479 -22.52 -8.57 17.03
CA LEU A 479 -23.39 -7.61 17.73
C LEU A 479 -24.89 -7.80 17.42
N ASP A 480 -25.27 -8.85 16.68
CA ASP A 480 -26.65 -9.13 16.22
C ASP A 480 -27.24 -7.97 15.38
N LEU A 481 -26.42 -7.37 14.49
CA LEU A 481 -26.80 -6.22 13.67
C LEU A 481 -26.83 -6.54 12.14
N LEU A 482 -26.66 -7.80 11.74
CA LEU A 482 -26.77 -8.30 10.36
C LEU A 482 -27.97 -9.18 10.19
#